data_8f59e0a7dc6f5839158d7b08872dae09
#
_entry.id   8f59e0a7dc6f5839158d7b08872dae09
#
_cell.length_a   1.000
_cell.length_b   1.000
_cell.length_c   1.000
_cell.angle_alpha   90.00
_cell.angle_beta   90.00
_cell.angle_gamma   90.00
#
_symmetry.space_group_name_H-M   'P 1'
#
loop_
_entity.id
_entity.type
_entity.pdbx_description
1 polymer ?
#
loop_
_entity_poly.entity_id
_entity_poly.type
_entity_poly.pdbx_seq_one_letter_code
_entity_poly.pdbx_strand_id
1 'polypeptide(L)'
;RGRAGYDKNRDAFAKLIWQIASPQWDFDAATFERSARAFDNPDHVAVVVHNYRWRLGLAEGEAKYQDLERRLAQAPVITVPTITLEGDANGAPHPQPAAYAKKFSGRYQHRNIQGGIGHNLPQEAPEAFAAAILDLTQH
;
A
#
# COMPACT_ATOMS: atom_id res chain seq x y z
N ARG A 1 -15.88 -3.43 -20.19
CA ARG A 1 -15.12 -4.69 -20.36
C ARG A 1 -14.21 -4.95 -19.16
N GLY A 2 -13.38 -3.99 -18.71
CA GLY A 2 -12.41 -4.19 -17.61
C GLY A 2 -13.05 -4.61 -16.28
N ARG A 3 -14.12 -3.92 -15.83
CA ARG A 3 -14.83 -4.26 -14.58
C ARG A 3 -15.38 -5.69 -14.60
N ALA A 4 -16.04 -6.10 -15.68
CA ALA A 4 -16.60 -7.45 -15.81
C ALA A 4 -15.49 -8.53 -15.88
N GLY A 5 -14.34 -8.21 -16.50
CA GLY A 5 -13.18 -9.11 -16.50
C GLY A 5 -12.59 -9.29 -15.12
N TYR A 6 -12.44 -8.19 -14.37
CA TYR A 6 -11.97 -8.23 -12.98
C TYR A 6 -12.92 -9.05 -12.08
N ASP A 7 -14.22 -8.79 -12.20
CA ASP A 7 -15.24 -9.48 -11.39
C ASP A 7 -15.21 -11.02 -11.56
N LYS A 8 -14.94 -11.47 -12.77
CA LYS A 8 -14.83 -12.90 -13.08
C LYS A 8 -13.49 -13.54 -12.67
N ASN A 9 -12.45 -12.75 -12.44
CA ASN A 9 -11.08 -13.24 -12.25
C ASN A 9 -10.40 -12.56 -11.06
N ARG A 10 -11.12 -12.33 -9.96
CA ARG A 10 -10.64 -11.57 -8.78
C ARG A 10 -9.33 -12.12 -8.25
N ASP A 11 -9.30 -13.42 -7.96
CA ASP A 11 -8.13 -14.08 -7.38
C ASP A 11 -6.95 -14.12 -8.35
N ALA A 12 -7.20 -14.50 -9.60
CA ALA A 12 -6.14 -14.54 -10.61
C ALA A 12 -5.51 -13.15 -10.83
N PHE A 13 -6.34 -12.10 -10.86
CA PHE A 13 -5.88 -10.73 -10.98
C PHE A 13 -5.09 -10.29 -9.74
N ALA A 14 -5.60 -10.54 -8.54
CA ALA A 14 -4.93 -10.19 -7.30
C ALA A 14 -3.58 -10.93 -7.16
N LYS A 15 -3.55 -12.22 -7.49
CA LYS A 15 -2.32 -13.02 -7.48
C LYS A 15 -1.27 -12.48 -8.44
N LEU A 16 -1.70 -12.08 -9.64
CA LEU A 16 -0.81 -11.43 -10.62
C LEU A 16 -0.24 -10.12 -10.06
N ILE A 17 -1.06 -9.30 -9.39
CA ILE A 17 -0.58 -8.05 -8.77
C ILE A 17 0.43 -8.34 -7.67
N TRP A 18 0.22 -9.36 -6.82
CA TRP A 18 1.20 -9.76 -5.81
C TRP A 18 2.53 -10.17 -6.45
N GLN A 19 2.50 -10.98 -7.51
CA GLN A 19 3.69 -11.42 -8.23
C GLN A 19 4.46 -10.26 -8.89
N ILE A 20 3.75 -9.27 -9.41
CA ILE A 20 4.38 -8.08 -10.03
C ILE A 20 4.95 -7.16 -8.94
N ALA A 21 4.21 -6.93 -7.86
CA ALA A 21 4.61 -6.01 -6.81
C ALA A 21 5.70 -6.58 -5.90
N SER A 22 5.74 -7.90 -5.73
CA SER A 22 6.71 -8.63 -4.90
C SER A 22 7.32 -9.79 -5.69
N PRO A 23 8.16 -9.48 -6.70
CA PRO A 23 8.60 -10.48 -7.69
C PRO A 23 9.52 -11.58 -7.13
N GLN A 24 10.12 -11.36 -5.97
CA GLN A 24 10.98 -12.34 -5.29
C GLN A 24 10.28 -13.03 -4.12
N TRP A 25 9.04 -12.69 -3.82
CA TRP A 25 8.29 -13.30 -2.74
C TRP A 25 7.70 -14.65 -3.16
N ASP A 26 8.24 -15.72 -2.62
CA ASP A 26 7.73 -17.08 -2.82
C ASP A 26 6.62 -17.40 -1.78
N PHE A 27 5.45 -16.79 -1.97
CA PHE A 27 4.30 -17.05 -1.11
C PHE A 27 3.59 -18.35 -1.51
N ASP A 28 3.26 -19.16 -0.52
CA ASP A 28 2.49 -20.39 -0.73
C ASP A 28 1.00 -20.12 -1.03
N ALA A 29 0.32 -21.14 -1.54
CA ALA A 29 -1.11 -21.07 -1.86
C ALA A 29 -1.95 -20.70 -0.63
N ALA A 30 -1.64 -21.26 0.54
CA ALA A 30 -2.40 -21.02 1.76
C ALA A 30 -2.29 -19.55 2.24
N THR A 31 -1.15 -18.92 2.07
CA THR A 31 -0.94 -17.49 2.36
C THR A 31 -1.80 -16.61 1.47
N PHE A 32 -1.82 -16.90 0.16
CA PHE A 32 -2.67 -16.18 -0.78
C PHE A 32 -4.16 -16.40 -0.49
N GLU A 33 -4.58 -17.64 -0.30
CA GLU A 33 -5.99 -18.01 -0.05
C GLU A 33 -6.58 -17.35 1.20
N ARG A 34 -5.78 -17.20 2.26
CA ARG A 34 -6.22 -16.45 3.46
C ARG A 34 -6.66 -15.02 3.14
N SER A 35 -5.90 -14.34 2.27
CA SER A 35 -6.23 -12.97 1.83
C SER A 35 -7.35 -12.96 0.78
N ALA A 36 -7.35 -13.94 -0.12
CA ALA A 36 -8.31 -14.04 -1.22
C ALA A 36 -9.77 -14.17 -0.76
N ARG A 37 -10.02 -14.76 0.41
CA ARG A 37 -11.37 -14.81 1.01
C ARG A 37 -12.04 -13.45 1.15
N ALA A 38 -11.26 -12.37 1.31
CA ALA A 38 -11.81 -11.01 1.36
C ALA A 38 -12.33 -10.55 -0.01
N PHE A 39 -11.90 -11.17 -1.11
CA PHE A 39 -12.33 -10.83 -2.48
C PHE A 39 -13.71 -11.38 -2.81
N ASP A 40 -14.23 -12.31 -1.99
CA ASP A 40 -15.60 -12.83 -2.12
C ASP A 40 -16.67 -11.80 -1.74
N ASN A 41 -16.27 -10.73 -1.06
CA ASN A 41 -17.16 -9.61 -0.77
C ASN A 41 -17.81 -9.12 -2.07
N PRO A 42 -19.15 -9.05 -2.17
CA PRO A 42 -19.83 -8.60 -3.39
C PRO A 42 -19.46 -7.19 -3.81
N ASP A 43 -19.07 -6.34 -2.86
CA ASP A 43 -18.68 -4.95 -3.12
C ASP A 43 -17.21 -4.80 -3.52
N HIS A 44 -16.39 -5.85 -3.42
CA HIS A 44 -14.94 -5.80 -3.62
C HIS A 44 -14.55 -5.07 -4.92
N VAL A 45 -15.09 -5.50 -6.06
CA VAL A 45 -14.75 -4.92 -7.37
C VAL A 45 -15.21 -3.46 -7.47
N ALA A 46 -16.37 -3.14 -6.93
CA ALA A 46 -16.90 -1.78 -6.93
C ALA A 46 -16.00 -0.85 -6.10
N VAL A 47 -15.62 -1.28 -4.91
CA VAL A 47 -14.74 -0.52 -3.99
C VAL A 47 -13.37 -0.31 -4.59
N VAL A 48 -12.72 -1.36 -5.11
CA VAL A 48 -11.38 -1.27 -5.71
C VAL A 48 -11.40 -0.33 -6.93
N VAL A 49 -12.35 -0.53 -7.85
CA VAL A 49 -12.45 0.33 -9.04
C VAL A 49 -12.73 1.78 -8.66
N HIS A 50 -13.62 2.02 -7.69
CA HIS A 50 -13.93 3.38 -7.21
C HIS A 50 -12.68 4.04 -6.60
N ASN A 51 -11.95 3.34 -5.72
CA ASN A 51 -10.74 3.86 -5.08
C ASN A 51 -9.70 4.32 -6.10
N TYR A 52 -9.41 3.51 -7.12
CA TYR A 52 -8.46 3.92 -8.16
C TYR A 52 -8.98 5.08 -9.01
N ARG A 53 -10.25 5.08 -9.37
CA ARG A 53 -10.85 6.19 -10.12
C ARG A 53 -10.81 7.50 -9.33
N TRP A 54 -11.16 7.44 -8.03
CA TRP A 54 -11.09 8.59 -7.14
C TRP A 54 -9.65 9.14 -7.03
N ARG A 55 -8.66 8.29 -6.80
CA ARG A 55 -7.24 8.70 -6.75
C ARG A 55 -6.73 9.37 -8.03
N LEU A 56 -7.34 9.05 -9.17
CA LEU A 56 -7.01 9.61 -10.48
C LEU A 56 -7.90 10.81 -10.85
N GLY A 57 -8.77 11.27 -9.95
CA GLY A 57 -9.71 12.37 -10.22
C GLY A 57 -10.83 12.00 -11.21
N LEU A 58 -11.11 10.71 -11.39
CA LEU A 58 -12.11 10.19 -12.34
C LEU A 58 -13.44 9.80 -11.66
N ALA A 59 -13.56 10.01 -10.37
CA ALA A 59 -14.77 9.78 -9.59
C ALA A 59 -14.78 10.71 -8.37
N GLU A 60 -15.98 11.15 -7.98
CA GLU A 60 -16.17 11.93 -6.77
C GLU A 60 -16.03 11.07 -5.50
N GLY A 61 -15.51 11.67 -4.43
CA GLY A 61 -15.52 11.09 -3.10
C GLY A 61 -16.84 11.36 -2.38
N GLU A 62 -16.98 10.85 -1.14
CA GLU A 62 -18.15 11.15 -0.32
C GLU A 62 -18.09 12.60 0.23
N ALA A 63 -19.18 13.34 0.09
CA ALA A 63 -19.28 14.75 0.49
C ALA A 63 -18.87 14.99 1.96
N LYS A 64 -19.15 14.03 2.85
CA LYS A 64 -18.80 14.14 4.28
C LYS A 64 -17.29 14.22 4.55
N TYR A 65 -16.45 13.79 3.61
CA TYR A 65 -14.99 13.85 3.75
C TYR A 65 -14.35 15.00 2.96
N GLN A 66 -15.13 15.81 2.25
CA GLN A 66 -14.60 16.84 1.35
C GLN A 66 -13.71 17.87 2.08
N ASP A 67 -14.01 18.20 3.34
CA ASP A 67 -13.18 19.12 4.13
C ASP A 67 -11.82 18.51 4.46
N LEU A 68 -11.77 17.21 4.76
CA LEU A 68 -10.53 16.50 5.02
C LEU A 68 -9.70 16.38 3.72
N GLU A 69 -10.35 16.10 2.61
CA GLU A 69 -9.70 16.05 1.29
C GLU A 69 -9.06 17.38 0.90
N ARG A 70 -9.78 18.51 1.12
CA ARG A 70 -9.23 19.84 0.90
C ARG A 70 -8.00 20.14 1.78
N ARG A 71 -8.03 19.68 3.04
CA ARG A 71 -6.87 19.83 3.94
C ARG A 71 -5.69 18.97 3.49
N LEU A 72 -5.93 17.73 3.07
CA LEU A 72 -4.89 16.84 2.55
C LEU A 72 -4.28 17.36 1.24
N ALA A 73 -5.09 17.96 0.37
CA ALA A 73 -4.62 18.57 -0.89
C ALA A 73 -3.61 19.72 -0.66
N GLN A 74 -3.60 20.34 0.51
CA GLN A 74 -2.60 21.34 0.89
C GLN A 74 -1.25 20.73 1.27
N ALA A 75 -1.14 19.40 1.24
CA ALA A 75 0.05 18.62 1.59
C ALA A 75 0.66 19.07 2.95
N PRO A 76 -0.11 18.99 4.06
CA PRO A 76 0.35 19.45 5.36
C PRO A 76 1.63 18.73 5.77
N VAL A 77 2.52 19.47 6.43
CA VAL A 77 3.78 18.91 6.93
C VAL A 77 3.51 17.90 8.04
N ILE A 78 4.18 16.76 7.99
CA ILE A 78 4.07 15.69 8.99
C ILE A 78 5.08 15.98 10.12
N THR A 79 4.57 16.24 11.32
CA THR A 79 5.37 16.65 12.48
C THR A 79 5.63 15.50 13.47
N VAL A 80 4.87 14.42 13.36
CA VAL A 80 5.04 13.26 14.25
C VAL A 80 6.25 12.41 13.84
N PRO A 81 6.89 11.69 14.79
CA PRO A 81 7.94 10.75 14.45
C PRO A 81 7.47 9.76 13.39
N THR A 82 8.26 9.59 12.35
CA THR A 82 7.87 8.78 11.20
C THR A 82 9.04 7.93 10.70
N ILE A 83 8.76 6.65 10.42
CA ILE A 83 9.67 5.77 9.68
C ILE A 83 8.94 5.33 8.40
N THR A 84 9.55 5.57 7.24
CA THR A 84 9.08 4.98 5.99
C THR A 84 9.92 3.74 5.68
N LEU A 85 9.24 2.69 5.22
CA LEU A 85 9.89 1.41 4.88
C LEU A 85 9.72 1.13 3.40
N GLU A 86 10.74 0.54 2.81
CA GLU A 86 10.73 0.04 1.45
C GLU A 86 11.49 -1.28 1.37
N GLY A 87 11.02 -2.20 0.53
CA GLY A 87 11.75 -3.42 0.21
C GLY A 87 12.67 -3.23 -1.00
N ASP A 88 13.84 -3.86 -0.95
CA ASP A 88 14.88 -3.76 -2.00
C ASP A 88 14.48 -4.40 -3.33
N ALA A 89 13.41 -5.23 -3.36
CA ALA A 89 12.84 -5.85 -4.54
C ALA A 89 11.40 -5.40 -4.83
N ASN A 90 11.00 -4.19 -4.37
CA ASN A 90 9.66 -3.66 -4.62
C ASN A 90 9.43 -3.43 -6.12
N GLY A 91 8.57 -4.25 -6.74
CA GLY A 91 8.20 -4.16 -8.14
C GLY A 91 7.10 -3.15 -8.46
N ALA A 92 6.43 -2.58 -7.44
CA ALA A 92 5.41 -1.56 -7.63
C ALA A 92 6.04 -0.18 -7.89
N PRO A 93 5.43 0.67 -8.74
CA PRO A 93 5.89 2.05 -8.92
C PRO A 93 5.86 2.82 -7.59
N HIS A 94 6.98 3.42 -7.23
CA HIS A 94 7.14 4.17 -5.98
C HIS A 94 8.06 5.39 -6.19
N PRO A 95 7.84 6.50 -5.45
CA PRO A 95 8.72 7.66 -5.53
C PRO A 95 10.00 7.41 -4.74
N GLN A 96 11.10 7.98 -5.20
CA GLN A 96 12.35 7.97 -4.44
C GLN A 96 12.20 8.71 -3.10
N PRO A 97 12.83 8.23 -2.01
CA PRO A 97 12.72 8.85 -0.68
C PRO A 97 13.00 10.35 -0.66
N ALA A 98 13.99 10.80 -1.42
CA ALA A 98 14.34 12.22 -1.54
C ALA A 98 13.19 13.10 -2.07
N ALA A 99 12.26 12.53 -2.85
CA ALA A 99 11.14 13.27 -3.42
C ALA A 99 10.09 13.67 -2.35
N TYR A 100 10.00 12.92 -1.26
CA TYR A 100 9.00 13.15 -0.21
C TYR A 100 9.59 13.43 1.19
N ALA A 101 10.91 13.31 1.39
CA ALA A 101 11.55 13.53 2.69
C ALA A 101 11.21 14.91 3.30
N LYS A 102 11.13 15.95 2.47
CA LYS A 102 10.75 17.32 2.89
C LYS A 102 9.34 17.47 3.46
N LYS A 103 8.48 16.46 3.33
CA LYS A 103 7.14 16.45 3.92
C LYS A 103 7.15 16.21 5.43
N PHE A 104 8.29 15.76 5.97
CA PHE A 104 8.45 15.45 7.38
C PHE A 104 9.32 16.54 8.05
N SER A 105 8.81 17.17 9.11
CA SER A 105 9.59 18.11 9.94
C SER A 105 9.87 17.57 11.34
N GLY A 106 9.20 16.48 11.73
CA GLY A 106 9.53 15.72 12.92
C GLY A 106 10.72 14.78 12.73
N ARG A 107 10.97 13.92 13.71
CA ARG A 107 11.96 12.85 13.57
C ARG A 107 11.57 11.94 12.40
N TYR A 108 12.40 11.91 11.38
CA TYR A 108 12.14 11.12 10.17
C TYR A 108 13.30 10.20 9.85
N GLN A 109 12.99 8.96 9.48
CA GLN A 109 13.92 7.97 8.99
C GLN A 109 13.32 7.22 7.80
N HIS A 110 14.13 6.95 6.78
CA HIS A 110 13.82 5.98 5.75
C HIS A 110 14.67 4.73 5.95
N ARG A 111 14.04 3.54 5.81
CA ARG A 111 14.74 2.24 5.85
C ARG A 111 14.44 1.45 4.61
N ASN A 112 15.48 0.95 3.97
CA ASN A 112 15.38 -0.03 2.91
C ASN A 112 15.64 -1.42 3.49
N ILE A 113 14.63 -2.30 3.43
CA ILE A 113 14.69 -3.67 3.96
C ILE A 113 15.27 -4.57 2.87
N GLN A 114 16.39 -5.21 3.19
CA GLN A 114 17.15 -6.05 2.28
C GLN A 114 16.68 -7.50 2.33
N GLY A 115 17.00 -8.27 1.29
CA GLY A 115 16.73 -9.71 1.24
C GLY A 115 15.70 -10.12 0.19
N GLY A 116 15.50 -9.32 -0.85
CA GLY A 116 14.53 -9.59 -1.89
C GLY A 116 13.10 -9.25 -1.49
N ILE A 117 12.94 -8.30 -0.55
CA ILE A 117 11.65 -7.90 -0.01
C ILE A 117 10.91 -7.01 -1.00
N GLY A 118 9.68 -7.35 -1.32
CA GLY A 118 8.84 -6.64 -2.26
C GLY A 118 7.90 -5.62 -1.60
N HIS A 119 6.69 -5.54 -2.11
CA HIS A 119 5.70 -4.52 -1.73
C HIS A 119 4.91 -4.86 -0.46
N ASN A 120 4.80 -6.14 -0.13
CA ASN A 120 3.99 -6.61 1.00
C ASN A 120 4.82 -6.73 2.29
N LEU A 121 5.54 -5.68 2.66
CA LEU A 121 6.47 -5.63 3.79
C LEU A 121 5.97 -6.31 5.08
N PRO A 122 4.73 -6.12 5.55
CA PRO A 122 4.27 -6.77 6.78
C PRO A 122 4.22 -8.30 6.69
N GLN A 123 4.08 -8.85 5.49
CA GLN A 123 4.02 -10.30 5.26
C GLN A 123 5.38 -10.87 4.86
N GLU A 124 6.18 -10.11 4.11
CA GLU A 124 7.49 -10.54 3.62
C GLU A 124 8.60 -10.38 4.66
N ALA A 125 8.51 -9.33 5.50
CA ALA A 125 9.50 -9.00 6.52
C ALA A 125 8.83 -8.57 7.84
N PRO A 126 8.02 -9.44 8.48
CA PRO A 126 7.22 -9.08 9.67
C PRO A 126 8.07 -8.59 10.84
N GLU A 127 9.24 -9.17 11.04
CA GLU A 127 10.16 -8.77 12.13
C GLU A 127 10.72 -7.36 11.91
N ALA A 128 11.16 -7.03 10.69
CA ALA A 128 11.65 -5.71 10.36
C ALA A 128 10.55 -4.66 10.44
N PHE A 129 9.32 -5.02 10.05
CA PHE A 129 8.17 -4.15 10.16
C PHE A 129 7.80 -3.90 11.64
N ALA A 130 7.75 -4.94 12.46
CA ALA A 130 7.48 -4.83 13.90
C ALA A 130 8.57 -4.02 14.62
N ALA A 131 9.84 -4.24 14.31
CA ALA A 131 10.95 -3.48 14.88
C ALA A 131 10.83 -1.98 14.58
N ALA A 132 10.42 -1.60 13.37
CA ALA A 132 10.21 -0.20 13.03
C ALA A 132 9.08 0.45 13.86
N ILE A 133 8.02 -0.30 14.18
CA ILE A 133 6.93 0.19 15.05
C ILE A 133 7.45 0.38 16.47
N LEU A 134 8.19 -0.59 17.01
CA LEU A 134 8.76 -0.51 18.37
C LEU A 134 9.72 0.68 18.50
N ASP A 135 10.55 0.93 17.50
CA ASP A 135 11.48 2.06 17.49
C ASP A 135 10.76 3.44 17.53
N LEU A 136 9.54 3.51 16.99
CA LEU A 136 8.72 4.73 17.09
C LEU A 136 8.16 4.95 18.51
N THR A 137 7.93 3.88 19.27
CA THR A 137 7.30 3.95 20.59
C THR A 137 8.30 4.15 21.74
N GLN A 138 9.59 3.98 21.50
CA GLN A 138 10.64 4.05 22.54
C GLN A 138 11.19 5.47 22.79
N HIS A 139 10.55 6.48 22.21
CA HIS A 139 11.00 7.88 22.28
C HIS A 139 9.76 8.80 22.43
#